data_e6ae801431c6d9c52bbf1f2063ae6590
#
_entry.id   e6ae801431c6d9c52bbf1f2063ae6590
#
_cell.length_a   1.000
_cell.length_b   1.000
_cell.length_c   1.000
_cell.angle_alpha   90.00
_cell.angle_beta   90.00
_cell.angle_gamma   90.00
#
_symmetry.space_group_name_H-M   'P 1'
#
loop_
_entity.id
_entity.type
_entity.pdbx_description
1 polymer ?
#
loop_
_entity_poly.entity_id
_entity_poly.type
_entity_poly.pdbx_seq_one_letter_code
_entity_poly.pdbx_strand_id
1 'polypeptide(L)'
;MSINNIYLLLQSTVTATVNDSISSSFFKRDALIETLKESSFEDLITKLIDITVTFGLRLLMSIIVFYIGKFIISRLYIIATRILQKHNVEASLASFLQSLLRIVLLFILVISIIGILGIETSSFVAIFASAGVAIGLALSGTLQNFAGGVLILLTKPYRVGDFIEHDT
;
A
#
# COMPACT_ATOMS: atom_id res chain seq x y z
N MET A 1 -44.59 -48.92 -39.60
CA MET A 1 -43.16 -48.67 -39.25
C MET A 1 -42.77 -49.75 -38.27
N SER A 2 -41.89 -50.66 -38.66
CA SER A 2 -41.60 -51.85 -37.87
C SER A 2 -40.74 -51.49 -36.65
N ILE A 3 -41.02 -52.09 -35.48
CA ILE A 3 -40.32 -51.91 -34.21
C ILE A 3 -38.80 -52.09 -34.38
N ASN A 4 -38.38 -52.98 -35.26
CA ASN A 4 -36.97 -53.21 -35.64
C ASN A 4 -36.27 -51.98 -36.19
N ASN A 5 -36.97 -51.10 -36.94
CA ASN A 5 -36.35 -49.85 -37.45
C ASN A 5 -36.13 -48.81 -36.36
N ILE A 6 -36.97 -48.78 -35.33
CA ILE A 6 -36.84 -47.90 -34.18
C ILE A 6 -35.64 -48.33 -33.32
N TYR A 7 -35.47 -49.64 -33.10
CA TYR A 7 -34.31 -50.17 -32.37
C TYR A 7 -32.99 -49.87 -33.06
N LEU A 8 -32.91 -50.04 -34.39
CA LEU A 8 -31.71 -49.71 -35.17
C LEU A 8 -31.37 -48.24 -35.17
N LEU A 9 -32.37 -47.35 -35.22
CA LEU A 9 -32.16 -45.91 -35.13
C LEU A 9 -31.72 -45.45 -33.73
N LEU A 10 -32.29 -46.05 -32.68
CA LEU A 10 -31.88 -45.78 -31.30
C LEU A 10 -30.45 -46.26 -31.04
N GLN A 11 -30.10 -47.43 -31.55
CA GLN A 11 -28.76 -47.98 -31.39
C GLN A 11 -27.71 -47.17 -32.16
N SER A 12 -28.02 -46.68 -33.35
CA SER A 12 -27.11 -45.83 -34.12
C SER A 12 -26.93 -44.45 -33.49
N THR A 13 -27.98 -43.86 -32.94
CA THR A 13 -27.90 -42.57 -32.26
C THR A 13 -27.14 -42.67 -30.93
N VAL A 14 -27.34 -43.73 -30.16
CA VAL A 14 -26.61 -43.94 -28.90
C VAL A 14 -25.12 -44.18 -29.16
N THR A 15 -24.80 -45.02 -30.15
CA THR A 15 -23.39 -45.27 -30.51
C THR A 15 -22.70 -44.03 -31.08
N ALA A 16 -23.38 -43.22 -31.87
CA ALA A 16 -22.83 -41.97 -32.38
C ALA A 16 -22.56 -40.94 -31.25
N THR A 17 -23.52 -40.76 -30.32
CA THR A 17 -23.35 -39.83 -29.17
C THR A 17 -22.28 -40.32 -28.18
N VAL A 18 -22.18 -41.60 -27.92
CA VAL A 18 -21.12 -42.18 -27.07
C VAL A 18 -19.74 -42.01 -27.72
N ASN A 19 -19.65 -42.30 -29.03
CA ASN A 19 -18.40 -42.14 -29.76
C ASN A 19 -17.94 -40.69 -29.85
N ASP A 20 -18.86 -39.74 -30.04
CA ASP A 20 -18.56 -38.30 -30.03
C ASP A 20 -18.12 -37.80 -28.64
N SER A 21 -18.76 -38.24 -27.58
CA SER A 21 -18.35 -37.87 -26.22
C SER A 21 -17.02 -38.49 -25.81
N ILE A 22 -16.71 -39.68 -26.27
CA ILE A 22 -15.40 -40.33 -26.02
C ILE A 22 -14.32 -39.66 -26.84
N SER A 23 -14.53 -39.40 -28.14
CA SER A 23 -13.54 -38.72 -28.99
C SER A 23 -13.26 -37.29 -28.52
N SER A 24 -14.27 -36.52 -28.11
CA SER A 24 -14.08 -35.19 -27.54
C SER A 24 -13.31 -35.20 -26.21
N SER A 25 -13.51 -36.21 -25.37
CA SER A 25 -12.77 -36.39 -24.13
C SER A 25 -11.31 -36.78 -24.37
N PHE A 26 -11.02 -37.58 -25.33
CA PHE A 26 -9.64 -37.93 -25.73
C PHE A 26 -8.93 -36.74 -26.34
N PHE A 27 -9.58 -35.98 -27.25
CA PHE A 27 -9.02 -34.77 -27.84
C PHE A 27 -8.70 -33.71 -26.81
N LYS A 28 -9.58 -33.58 -25.80
CA LYS A 28 -9.37 -32.61 -24.69
C LYS A 28 -8.22 -33.04 -23.76
N ARG A 29 -8.02 -34.34 -23.58
CA ARG A 29 -6.88 -34.88 -22.81
C ARG A 29 -5.56 -34.70 -23.54
N ASP A 30 -5.53 -34.98 -24.84
CA ASP A 30 -4.33 -34.83 -25.67
C ASP A 30 -3.93 -33.35 -25.78
N ALA A 31 -4.90 -32.43 -25.95
CA ALA A 31 -4.67 -31.00 -25.91
C ALA A 31 -4.17 -30.53 -24.53
N LEU A 32 -4.70 -31.11 -23.44
CA LEU A 32 -4.20 -30.80 -22.08
C LEU A 32 -2.78 -31.34 -21.84
N ILE A 33 -2.47 -32.55 -22.36
CA ILE A 33 -1.12 -33.11 -22.26
C ILE A 33 -0.13 -32.31 -23.11
N GLU A 34 -0.55 -31.82 -24.26
CA GLU A 34 0.27 -31.01 -25.16
C GLU A 34 0.52 -29.62 -24.54
N THR A 35 -0.50 -28.98 -23.93
CA THR A 35 -0.32 -27.73 -23.18
C THR A 35 0.52 -27.89 -21.92
N LEU A 36 0.46 -29.04 -21.25
CA LEU A 36 1.33 -29.37 -20.12
C LEU A 36 2.75 -29.74 -20.55
N LYS A 37 2.94 -30.21 -21.74
CA LYS A 37 4.25 -30.61 -22.31
C LYS A 37 4.94 -29.38 -22.96
N GLU A 38 4.15 -28.42 -23.45
CA GLU A 38 4.61 -27.16 -24.02
C GLU A 38 4.92 -26.08 -22.93
N SER A 39 4.47 -26.28 -21.68
CA SER A 39 5.05 -25.63 -20.52
C SER A 39 6.43 -26.22 -20.27
N SER A 40 7.30 -25.98 -21.22
CA SER A 40 8.64 -26.51 -21.32
C SER A 40 9.38 -26.21 -20.02
N PHE A 41 10.16 -27.12 -19.54
CA PHE A 41 11.09 -26.93 -18.40
C PHE A 41 11.88 -25.62 -18.55
N GLU A 42 12.08 -25.15 -19.77
CA GLU A 42 12.65 -23.84 -20.11
C GLU A 42 11.77 -22.67 -19.70
N ASP A 43 10.44 -22.74 -19.85
CA ASP A 43 9.52 -21.69 -19.39
C ASP A 43 9.47 -21.57 -17.87
N LEU A 44 9.58 -22.71 -17.17
CA LEU A 44 9.67 -22.73 -15.71
C LEU A 44 10.99 -22.12 -15.23
N ILE A 45 12.11 -22.48 -15.89
CA ILE A 45 13.43 -21.90 -15.58
C ILE A 45 13.43 -20.40 -15.86
N THR A 46 12.91 -19.98 -16.99
CA THR A 46 12.85 -18.55 -17.36
C THR A 46 12.00 -17.76 -16.38
N LYS A 47 10.83 -18.29 -15.98
CA LYS A 47 9.99 -17.68 -14.93
C LYS A 47 10.70 -17.63 -13.58
N LEU A 48 11.41 -18.67 -13.19
CA LEU A 48 12.18 -18.68 -11.94
C LEU A 48 13.30 -17.65 -11.98
N ILE A 49 13.98 -17.52 -13.10
CA ILE A 49 15.04 -16.50 -13.30
C ILE A 49 14.42 -15.10 -13.21
N ASP A 50 13.31 -14.84 -13.90
CA ASP A 50 12.63 -13.55 -13.89
C ASP A 50 12.15 -13.16 -12.48
N ILE A 51 11.57 -14.11 -11.76
CA ILE A 51 11.14 -13.87 -10.37
C ILE A 51 12.35 -13.58 -9.48
N THR A 52 13.43 -14.35 -9.62
CA THR A 52 14.65 -14.18 -8.81
C THR A 52 15.34 -12.88 -9.11
N VAL A 53 15.47 -12.49 -10.37
CA VAL A 53 16.09 -11.22 -10.78
C VAL A 53 15.22 -10.03 -10.32
N THR A 54 13.91 -10.10 -10.54
CA THR A 54 12.98 -9.05 -10.12
C THR A 54 12.97 -8.88 -8.61
N PHE A 55 12.93 -9.97 -7.85
CA PHE A 55 12.98 -9.93 -6.39
C PHE A 55 14.34 -9.43 -5.90
N GLY A 56 15.43 -9.88 -6.49
CA GLY A 56 16.79 -9.41 -6.18
C GLY A 56 16.95 -7.92 -6.41
N LEU A 57 16.42 -7.40 -7.53
CA LEU A 57 16.44 -5.97 -7.84
C LEU A 57 15.59 -5.15 -6.84
N ARG A 58 14.40 -5.63 -6.47
CA ARG A 58 13.56 -4.99 -5.45
C ARG A 58 14.24 -4.97 -4.09
N LEU A 59 14.92 -6.03 -3.74
CA LEU A 59 15.67 -6.14 -2.49
C LEU A 59 16.86 -5.16 -2.46
N LEU A 60 17.62 -5.05 -3.55
CA LEU A 60 18.66 -4.04 -3.69
C LEU A 60 18.12 -2.62 -3.56
N MET A 61 17.01 -2.31 -4.25
CA MET A 61 16.35 -1.00 -4.16
C MET A 61 15.86 -0.71 -2.75
N SER A 62 15.29 -1.69 -2.05
CA SER A 62 14.83 -1.52 -0.66
C SER A 62 15.97 -1.23 0.31
N ILE A 63 17.13 -1.87 0.12
CA ILE A 63 18.34 -1.60 0.91
C ILE A 63 18.84 -0.16 0.66
N ILE A 64 18.89 0.28 -0.59
CA ILE A 64 19.29 1.64 -0.94
C ILE A 64 18.35 2.66 -0.29
N VAL A 65 17.04 2.45 -0.42
CA VAL A 65 16.02 3.34 0.18
C VAL A 65 16.11 3.32 1.70
N PHE A 66 16.40 2.18 2.33
CA PHE A 66 16.62 2.09 3.77
C PHE A 66 17.78 2.96 4.23
N TYR A 67 18.95 2.88 3.59
CA TYR A 67 20.11 3.68 3.97
C TYR A 67 19.88 5.17 3.73
N ILE A 68 19.31 5.53 2.57
CA ILE A 68 18.97 6.92 2.24
C ILE A 68 17.92 7.46 3.22
N GLY A 69 16.87 6.72 3.48
CA GLY A 69 15.82 7.10 4.41
C GLY A 69 16.33 7.28 5.83
N LYS A 70 17.14 6.34 6.32
CA LYS A 70 17.81 6.46 7.63
C LYS A 70 18.68 7.71 7.72
N PHE A 71 19.42 8.02 6.65
CA PHE A 71 20.23 9.24 6.58
C PHE A 71 19.37 10.51 6.63
N ILE A 72 18.29 10.55 5.86
CA ILE A 72 17.36 11.69 5.85
C ILE A 72 16.70 11.86 7.23
N ILE A 73 16.21 10.78 7.84
CA ILE A 73 15.60 10.79 9.18
C ILE A 73 16.58 11.35 10.20
N SER A 74 17.83 10.90 10.17
CA SER A 74 18.87 11.40 11.07
C SER A 74 19.14 12.91 10.88
N ARG A 75 19.17 13.37 9.65
CA ARG A 75 19.35 14.81 9.35
C ARG A 75 18.16 15.65 9.83
N LEU A 76 16.95 15.21 9.54
CA LEU A 76 15.72 15.88 10.01
C LEU A 76 15.64 15.93 11.53
N TYR A 77 16.00 14.85 12.20
CA TYR A 77 16.04 14.78 13.66
C TYR A 77 17.04 15.82 14.25
N ILE A 78 18.25 15.91 13.70
CA ILE A 78 19.26 16.87 14.14
C ILE A 78 18.77 18.33 13.92
N ILE A 79 18.16 18.61 12.77
CA ILE A 79 17.61 19.94 12.46
C ILE A 79 16.48 20.28 13.44
N ALA A 80 15.54 19.36 13.66
CA ALA A 80 14.45 19.55 14.60
C ALA A 80 14.97 19.83 16.01
N THR A 81 15.94 19.05 16.48
CA THR A 81 16.56 19.24 17.80
C THR A 81 17.21 20.62 17.93
N ARG A 82 17.95 21.08 16.91
CA ARG A 82 18.57 22.40 16.90
C ARG A 82 17.54 23.53 16.95
N ILE A 83 16.45 23.42 16.20
CA ILE A 83 15.39 24.42 16.18
C ILE A 83 14.72 24.51 17.54
N LEU A 84 14.35 23.36 18.14
CA LEU A 84 13.72 23.34 19.45
C LEU A 84 14.62 23.93 20.55
N GLN A 85 15.92 23.61 20.54
CA GLN A 85 16.89 24.17 21.47
C GLN A 85 17.07 25.68 21.29
N LYS A 86 17.15 26.16 20.05
CA LYS A 86 17.31 27.60 19.75
C LYS A 86 16.13 28.44 20.23
N HIS A 87 14.92 27.87 20.24
CA HIS A 87 13.71 28.55 20.69
C HIS A 87 13.39 28.32 22.17
N ASN A 88 14.32 27.74 22.95
CA ASN A 88 14.13 27.45 24.37
C ASN A 88 12.82 26.71 24.68
N VAL A 89 12.43 25.79 23.78
CA VAL A 89 11.24 24.96 23.98
C VAL A 89 11.45 24.10 25.22
N GLU A 90 10.42 23.97 26.06
CA GLU A 90 10.46 23.16 27.26
C GLU A 90 10.92 21.73 26.93
N ALA A 91 11.79 21.16 27.79
CA ALA A 91 12.45 19.88 27.54
C ALA A 91 11.45 18.73 27.34
N SER A 92 10.35 18.72 28.07
CA SER A 92 9.26 17.73 27.93
C SER A 92 8.61 17.79 26.56
N LEU A 93 8.23 18.99 26.12
CA LEU A 93 7.59 19.22 24.82
C LEU A 93 8.56 18.92 23.67
N ALA A 94 9.82 19.31 23.80
CA ALA A 94 10.84 19.03 22.82
C ALA A 94 11.06 17.52 22.65
N SER A 95 11.14 16.77 23.74
CA SER A 95 11.29 15.31 23.75
C SER A 95 10.07 14.61 23.10
N PHE A 96 8.87 15.07 23.43
CA PHE A 96 7.64 14.55 22.85
C PHE A 96 7.61 14.77 21.32
N LEU A 97 7.89 16.00 20.87
CA LEU A 97 7.87 16.35 19.45
C LEU A 97 8.92 15.56 18.65
N GLN A 98 10.11 15.39 19.20
CA GLN A 98 11.18 14.61 18.60
C GLN A 98 10.80 13.13 18.47
N SER A 99 10.18 12.56 19.52
CA SER A 99 9.70 11.17 19.52
C SER A 99 8.60 10.97 18.49
N LEU A 100 7.64 11.88 18.43
CA LEU A 100 6.56 11.85 17.44
C LEU A 100 7.10 11.92 16.01
N LEU A 101 8.00 12.88 15.74
CA LEU A 101 8.64 13.04 14.44
C LEU A 101 9.38 11.77 14.03
N ARG A 102 10.14 11.18 14.95
CA ARG A 102 10.90 9.96 14.70
C ARG A 102 9.98 8.78 14.36
N ILE A 103 8.89 8.60 15.09
CA ILE A 103 7.92 7.51 14.88
C ILE A 103 7.27 7.67 13.50
N VAL A 104 6.80 8.87 13.16
CA VAL A 104 6.15 9.14 11.87
C VAL A 104 7.12 8.90 10.70
N LEU A 105 8.34 9.41 10.78
CA LEU A 105 9.32 9.24 9.71
C LEU A 105 9.76 7.77 9.57
N LEU A 106 9.92 7.06 10.67
CA LEU A 106 10.25 5.63 10.64
C LEU A 106 9.11 4.82 10.04
N PHE A 107 7.87 5.15 10.36
CA PHE A 107 6.70 4.50 9.77
C PHE A 107 6.66 4.71 8.25
N ILE A 108 6.84 5.95 7.77
CA ILE A 108 6.89 6.26 6.34
C ILE A 108 8.00 5.45 5.65
N LEU A 109 9.17 5.35 6.26
CA LEU A 109 10.29 4.57 5.72
C LEU A 109 9.94 3.08 5.62
N VAL A 110 9.37 2.50 6.67
CA VAL A 110 8.99 1.08 6.70
C VAL A 110 7.94 0.77 5.64
N ILE A 111 6.88 1.58 5.54
CA ILE A 111 5.84 1.40 4.52
C ILE A 111 6.40 1.53 3.10
N SER A 112 7.32 2.47 2.88
CA SER A 112 7.99 2.64 1.58
C SER A 112 8.79 1.39 1.19
N ILE A 113 9.51 0.79 2.12
CA ILE A 113 10.29 -0.43 1.90
C ILE A 113 9.37 -1.61 1.59
N ILE A 114 8.30 -1.79 2.36
CA ILE A 114 7.30 -2.86 2.16
C ILE A 114 6.67 -2.73 0.76
N GLY A 115 6.35 -1.50 0.34
CA GLY A 115 5.82 -1.22 -1.00
C GLY A 115 6.80 -1.55 -2.14
N ILE A 116 8.11 -1.27 -1.96
CA ILE A 116 9.15 -1.63 -2.94
C ILE A 116 9.28 -3.14 -3.07
N LEU A 117 9.12 -3.88 -1.98
CA LEU A 117 9.12 -5.35 -1.99
C LEU A 117 7.91 -5.95 -2.70
N GLY A 118 6.91 -5.12 -3.07
CA GLY A 118 5.71 -5.53 -3.80
C GLY A 118 4.56 -5.99 -2.91
N ILE A 119 4.63 -5.73 -1.61
CA ILE A 119 3.54 -6.00 -0.67
C ILE A 119 2.56 -4.83 -0.72
N GLU A 120 1.27 -5.13 -0.78
CA GLU A 120 0.24 -4.10 -0.79
C GLU A 120 0.19 -3.36 0.55
N THR A 121 0.39 -2.04 0.49
CA THR A 121 0.46 -1.17 1.68
C THR A 121 -0.77 -0.31 1.90
N SER A 122 -1.75 -0.35 0.99
CA SER A 122 -2.95 0.49 1.04
C SER A 122 -3.73 0.37 2.35
N SER A 123 -3.88 -0.83 2.88
CA SER A 123 -4.56 -1.04 4.17
C SER A 123 -3.84 -0.38 5.34
N PHE A 124 -2.52 -0.45 5.37
CA PHE A 124 -1.72 0.22 6.42
C PHE A 124 -1.82 1.74 6.30
N VAL A 125 -1.75 2.27 5.08
CA VAL A 125 -1.91 3.70 4.81
C VAL A 125 -3.31 4.17 5.23
N ALA A 126 -4.36 3.40 4.95
CA ALA A 126 -5.73 3.72 5.33
C ALA A 126 -5.90 3.79 6.87
N ILE A 127 -5.33 2.84 7.61
CA ILE A 127 -5.35 2.85 9.09
C ILE A 127 -4.64 4.09 9.63
N PHE A 128 -3.47 4.40 9.09
CA PHE A 128 -2.70 5.59 9.52
C PHE A 128 -3.40 6.91 9.16
N ALA A 129 -4.01 6.98 7.99
CA ALA A 129 -4.81 8.13 7.58
C ALA A 129 -6.00 8.34 8.53
N SER A 130 -6.69 7.27 8.90
CA SER A 130 -7.81 7.32 9.86
C SER A 130 -7.36 7.79 11.24
N ALA A 131 -6.22 7.29 11.73
CA ALA A 131 -5.61 7.75 12.97
C ALA A 131 -5.21 9.24 12.89
N GLY A 132 -4.66 9.68 11.74
CA GLY A 132 -4.33 11.07 11.48
C GLY A 132 -5.55 12.00 11.52
N VAL A 133 -6.66 11.57 10.94
CA VAL A 133 -7.94 12.30 11.00
C VAL A 133 -8.43 12.40 12.44
N ALA A 134 -8.40 11.30 13.22
CA ALA A 134 -8.81 11.31 14.61
C ALA A 134 -7.96 12.28 15.46
N ILE A 135 -6.63 12.27 15.28
CA ILE A 135 -5.72 13.21 15.96
C ILE A 135 -5.99 14.65 15.51
N GLY A 136 -6.21 14.87 14.20
CA GLY A 136 -6.53 16.20 13.66
C GLY A 136 -7.81 16.77 14.24
N LEU A 137 -8.87 15.96 14.38
CA LEU A 137 -10.11 16.38 15.02
C LEU A 137 -9.92 16.66 16.52
N ALA A 138 -9.13 15.84 17.22
CA ALA A 138 -8.84 16.08 18.63
C ALA A 138 -8.08 17.39 18.87
N LEU A 139 -7.21 17.80 17.93
CA LEU A 139 -6.41 19.04 18.01
C LEU A 139 -7.08 20.23 17.32
N SER A 140 -8.23 20.05 16.67
CA SER A 140 -8.89 21.06 15.85
C SER A 140 -9.11 22.38 16.58
N GLY A 141 -9.63 22.36 17.82
CA GLY A 141 -9.88 23.56 18.62
C GLY A 141 -8.58 24.31 18.95
N THR A 142 -7.52 23.58 19.31
CA THR A 142 -6.21 24.20 19.61
C THR A 142 -5.61 24.85 18.36
N LEU A 143 -5.73 24.19 17.21
CA LEU A 143 -5.23 24.71 15.94
C LEU A 143 -6.02 25.92 15.48
N GLN A 144 -7.33 25.95 15.70
CA GLN A 144 -8.20 27.10 15.42
C GLN A 144 -7.82 28.32 16.27
N ASN A 145 -7.61 28.12 17.58
CA ASN A 145 -7.16 29.19 18.47
C ASN A 145 -5.78 29.72 18.08
N PHE A 146 -4.86 28.83 17.71
CA PHE A 146 -3.55 29.20 17.22
C PHE A 146 -3.64 30.04 15.93
N ALA A 147 -4.43 29.57 14.95
CA ALA A 147 -4.64 30.28 13.70
C ALA A 147 -5.26 31.67 13.93
N GLY A 148 -6.23 31.79 14.84
CA GLY A 148 -6.80 33.06 15.27
C GLY A 148 -5.76 34.01 15.87
N GLY A 149 -4.90 33.49 16.75
CA GLY A 149 -3.79 34.25 17.32
C GLY A 149 -2.79 34.75 16.28
N VAL A 150 -2.41 33.91 15.33
CA VAL A 150 -1.55 34.28 14.20
C VAL A 150 -2.20 35.38 13.34
N LEU A 151 -3.50 35.25 13.06
CA LEU A 151 -4.24 36.23 12.28
C LEU A 151 -4.24 37.62 12.97
N ILE A 152 -4.48 37.67 14.28
CA ILE A 152 -4.42 38.90 15.08
C ILE A 152 -3.03 39.53 15.01
N LEU A 153 -1.97 38.74 15.10
CA LEU A 153 -0.59 39.22 15.00
C LEU A 153 -0.25 39.79 13.61
N LEU A 154 -0.81 39.22 12.56
CA LEU A 154 -0.58 39.63 11.17
C LEU A 154 -1.39 40.89 10.81
N THR A 155 -2.68 40.87 11.10
CA THR A 155 -3.60 41.96 10.73
C THR A 155 -3.56 43.13 11.70
N LYS A 156 -3.12 42.91 12.95
CA LYS A 156 -3.06 43.92 14.05
C LYS A 156 -4.33 44.75 14.15
N PRO A 157 -5.52 44.14 14.24
CA PRO A 157 -6.78 44.87 14.33
C PRO A 157 -6.86 45.72 15.61
N TYR A 158 -6.12 45.34 16.65
CA TYR A 158 -5.94 46.10 17.92
C TYR A 158 -4.48 45.91 18.40
N ARG A 159 -4.04 46.81 19.24
CA ARG A 159 -2.67 46.83 19.79
C ARG A 159 -2.69 46.55 21.30
N VAL A 160 -1.53 46.18 21.83
CA VAL A 160 -1.37 46.02 23.29
C VAL A 160 -1.67 47.34 23.97
N GLY A 161 -2.68 47.36 24.84
CA GLY A 161 -3.18 48.53 25.55
C GLY A 161 -4.53 49.05 25.05
N ASP A 162 -5.03 48.58 23.91
CA ASP A 162 -6.37 48.93 23.43
C ASP A 162 -7.44 48.22 24.28
N PHE A 163 -8.49 48.94 24.64
CA PHE A 163 -9.66 48.38 25.30
C PHE A 163 -10.54 47.69 24.23
N ILE A 164 -10.86 46.44 24.44
CA ILE A 164 -11.70 45.63 23.52
C ILE A 164 -12.96 45.25 24.26
N GLU A 165 -14.12 45.62 23.71
CA GLU A 165 -15.43 45.18 24.18
C GLU A 165 -15.97 44.14 23.21
N HIS A 166 -16.43 43.02 23.73
CA HIS A 166 -17.07 41.97 22.96
C HIS A 166 -18.56 41.93 23.30
N ASP A 167 -19.38 42.35 22.34
CA ASP A 167 -20.83 42.22 22.43
C ASP A 167 -21.21 40.75 22.32
N THR A 168 -21.86 40.20 23.33
CA THR A 168 -22.40 38.83 23.37
C THR A 168 -23.81 38.78 22.83
#